data_a87f8a062cda24b9eb6530ba28ee0c90
#
_entry.id   a87f8a062cda24b9eb6530ba28ee0c90
#
_cell.length_a   1.000
_cell.length_b   1.000
_cell.length_c   1.000
_cell.angle_alpha   90.00
_cell.angle_beta   90.00
_cell.angle_gamma   90.00
#
_symmetry.space_group_name_H-M   'P 1'
#
loop_
_entity.id
_entity.type
_entity.pdbx_description
1 polymer ?
#
loop_
_entity_poly.entity_id
_entity_poly.type
_entity_poly.pdbx_seq_one_letter_code
_entity_poly.pdbx_strand_id
1 'polypeptide(L)'
;MTWGFPARSRFRLRDLLRTAWLGVSSRPQRTALAALGVALGIASLTALTGAAASNQVQLLADLDRMGANLAIVTPAQGPGEASMPLPETAPEMVRRVDGVADVGVFETAPEDVAVYRTDVVPETESNGIRVAVARPEVFRAIEARLAAGRWFDDASRALPVVVLGRTAADRLGGVRPGDRVWIGGEWYGVIGVLESAGLAAEIDASAILGDRWVRDRFDGPDIGDISAMYVRAEPGRVGRITDALAAAASPGSPYVSVSALTELADARSAADDSLSTLGVVLAGIALLVGAVGIANTMVVTVLERRGEIGLRRSLGARPSHVAAQFLAEAAALALIGGVAGLVLGIGAAAVL
;
A
#
# COMPACT_ATOMS: atom_id res chain seq x y z
N MET A 1 2.93 4.46 -81.69
CA MET A 1 3.02 3.56 -80.49
C MET A 1 3.27 4.41 -79.26
N THR A 2 2.24 4.78 -78.48
CA THR A 2 2.34 5.55 -77.25
C THR A 2 2.50 4.59 -76.10
N TRP A 3 3.69 4.55 -75.58
CA TRP A 3 3.98 3.80 -74.34
C TRP A 3 3.32 4.55 -73.18
N GLY A 4 2.18 4.06 -72.68
CA GLY A 4 1.53 4.56 -71.49
C GLY A 4 2.38 4.24 -70.26
N PHE A 5 2.81 5.25 -69.57
CA PHE A 5 3.47 5.09 -68.26
C PHE A 5 2.52 4.34 -67.30
N PRO A 6 3.00 3.28 -66.61
CA PRO A 6 2.15 2.55 -65.69
C PRO A 6 1.68 3.48 -64.57
N ALA A 7 0.36 3.42 -64.26
CA ALA A 7 -0.26 4.19 -63.19
C ALA A 7 0.51 4.03 -61.87
N ARG A 8 0.74 5.14 -61.16
CA ARG A 8 1.39 5.17 -59.87
C ARG A 8 0.71 4.17 -58.93
N SER A 9 1.42 3.09 -58.57
CA SER A 9 0.93 2.09 -57.62
C SER A 9 0.65 2.78 -56.27
N ARG A 10 -0.63 2.83 -55.90
CA ARG A 10 -1.07 3.34 -54.60
C ARG A 10 -0.97 2.18 -53.61
N PHE A 11 -0.13 2.31 -52.62
CA PHE A 11 -0.01 1.38 -51.48
C PHE A 11 -1.35 1.38 -50.77
N ARG A 12 -2.07 0.25 -50.75
CA ARG A 12 -3.30 0.09 -49.99
C ARG A 12 -2.95 -0.40 -48.57
N LEU A 13 -3.51 0.21 -47.55
CA LEU A 13 -3.31 -0.13 -46.13
C LEU A 13 -3.55 -1.64 -45.87
N ARG A 14 -4.54 -2.22 -46.56
CA ARG A 14 -4.84 -3.66 -46.50
C ARG A 14 -3.69 -4.56 -46.93
N ASP A 15 -2.95 -4.15 -47.93
CA ASP A 15 -1.82 -4.93 -48.45
C ASP A 15 -0.63 -4.88 -47.46
N LEU A 16 -0.42 -3.73 -46.81
CA LEU A 16 0.57 -3.56 -45.75
C LEU A 16 0.24 -4.46 -44.56
N LEU A 17 -0.98 -4.48 -44.07
CA LEU A 17 -1.40 -5.30 -42.93
C LEU A 17 -1.27 -6.80 -43.24
N ARG A 18 -1.62 -7.23 -44.44
CA ARG A 18 -1.50 -8.62 -44.87
C ARG A 18 -0.06 -9.09 -45.00
N THR A 19 0.81 -8.24 -45.54
CA THR A 19 2.25 -8.54 -45.64
C THR A 19 2.95 -8.51 -44.27
N ALA A 20 2.56 -7.59 -43.37
CA ALA A 20 3.06 -7.55 -42.00
C ALA A 20 2.66 -8.82 -41.24
N TRP A 21 1.42 -9.28 -41.36
CA TRP A 21 0.98 -10.53 -40.71
C TRP A 21 1.73 -11.76 -41.23
N LEU A 22 1.94 -11.87 -42.51
CA LEU A 22 2.72 -12.96 -43.10
C LEU A 22 4.19 -12.92 -42.65
N GLY A 23 4.77 -11.73 -42.49
CA GLY A 23 6.12 -11.55 -41.96
C GLY A 23 6.26 -12.02 -40.52
N VAL A 24 5.30 -11.65 -39.65
CA VAL A 24 5.24 -12.04 -38.24
C VAL A 24 5.05 -13.55 -38.07
N SER A 25 4.20 -14.18 -38.88
CA SER A 25 3.89 -15.62 -38.78
C SER A 25 4.98 -16.54 -39.35
N SER A 26 5.90 -16.04 -40.17
CA SER A 26 6.92 -16.84 -40.84
C SER A 26 8.03 -17.37 -39.90
N ARG A 27 8.26 -16.73 -38.74
CA ARG A 27 9.34 -17.11 -37.77
C ARG A 27 8.90 -16.89 -36.33
N PRO A 28 8.03 -17.76 -35.78
CA PRO A 28 7.33 -17.52 -34.51
C PRO A 28 8.26 -17.38 -33.29
N GLN A 29 9.39 -18.09 -33.27
CA GLN A 29 10.31 -18.01 -32.11
C GLN A 29 10.99 -16.64 -31.96
N ARG A 30 11.49 -16.06 -33.06
CA ARG A 30 12.15 -14.73 -33.04
C ARG A 30 11.15 -13.63 -32.77
N THR A 31 9.98 -13.75 -33.37
CA THR A 31 8.85 -12.83 -33.16
C THR A 31 8.38 -12.82 -31.70
N ALA A 32 8.28 -14.01 -31.09
CA ALA A 32 7.90 -14.14 -29.69
C ALA A 32 8.94 -13.51 -28.77
N LEU A 33 10.24 -13.72 -28.99
CA LEU A 33 11.30 -13.11 -28.18
C LEU A 33 11.32 -11.58 -28.27
N ALA A 34 11.14 -11.04 -29.49
CA ALA A 34 11.10 -9.59 -29.68
C ALA A 34 9.84 -8.97 -29.04
N ALA A 35 8.67 -9.61 -29.20
CA ALA A 35 7.43 -9.17 -28.58
C ALA A 35 7.45 -9.30 -27.05
N LEU A 36 8.13 -10.28 -26.49
CA LEU A 36 8.23 -10.54 -25.07
C LEU A 36 8.92 -9.40 -24.32
N GLY A 37 9.97 -8.79 -24.89
CA GLY A 37 10.62 -7.62 -24.32
C GLY A 37 9.68 -6.42 -24.19
N VAL A 38 8.89 -6.14 -25.23
CA VAL A 38 7.87 -5.08 -25.19
C VAL A 38 6.75 -5.43 -24.22
N ALA A 39 6.31 -6.70 -24.23
CA ALA A 39 5.24 -7.17 -23.36
C ALA A 39 5.62 -7.05 -21.88
N LEU A 40 6.82 -7.43 -21.49
CA LEU A 40 7.32 -7.29 -20.12
C LEU A 40 7.42 -5.82 -19.69
N GLY A 41 7.89 -4.93 -20.55
CA GLY A 41 7.96 -3.51 -20.24
C GLY A 41 6.58 -2.88 -19.97
N ILE A 42 5.62 -3.17 -20.84
CA ILE A 42 4.25 -2.66 -20.69
C ILE A 42 3.52 -3.35 -19.52
N ALA A 43 3.72 -4.66 -19.31
CA ALA A 43 3.13 -5.38 -18.19
C ALA A 43 3.62 -4.83 -16.85
N SER A 44 4.92 -4.59 -16.70
CA SER A 44 5.50 -4.02 -15.48
C SER A 44 4.95 -2.62 -15.20
N LEU A 45 4.87 -1.77 -16.23
CA LEU A 45 4.30 -0.43 -16.09
C LEU A 45 2.84 -0.47 -15.66
N THR A 46 2.02 -1.30 -16.33
CA THR A 46 0.59 -1.40 -16.07
C THR A 46 0.32 -2.00 -14.69
N ALA A 47 1.05 -3.04 -14.29
CA ALA A 47 0.92 -3.66 -12.97
C ALA A 47 1.25 -2.68 -11.86
N LEU A 48 2.37 -1.95 -11.98
CA LEU A 48 2.83 -1.03 -10.96
C LEU A 48 1.91 0.20 -10.82
N THR A 49 1.52 0.81 -11.94
CA THR A 49 0.59 1.95 -11.91
C THR A 49 -0.80 1.54 -11.42
N GLY A 50 -1.24 0.33 -11.75
CA GLY A 50 -2.50 -0.23 -11.25
C GLY A 50 -2.47 -0.47 -9.74
N ALA A 51 -1.39 -1.06 -9.23
CA ALA A 51 -1.22 -1.27 -7.78
C ALA A 51 -1.14 0.06 -7.01
N ALA A 52 -0.37 1.04 -7.50
CA ALA A 52 -0.27 2.36 -6.88
C ALA A 52 -1.63 3.08 -6.82
N ALA A 53 -2.41 3.04 -7.92
CA ALA A 53 -3.74 3.63 -7.95
C ALA A 53 -4.73 2.93 -6.99
N SER A 54 -4.65 1.60 -6.85
CA SER A 54 -5.47 0.84 -5.92
C SER A 54 -5.15 1.20 -4.46
N ASN A 55 -3.86 1.28 -4.11
CA ASN A 55 -3.40 1.68 -2.78
C ASN A 55 -3.85 3.10 -2.42
N GLN A 56 -3.80 4.04 -3.37
CA GLN A 56 -4.23 5.42 -3.14
C GLN A 56 -5.73 5.52 -2.86
N VAL A 57 -6.56 4.76 -3.60
CA VAL A 57 -8.02 4.73 -3.36
C VAL A 57 -8.33 4.14 -1.99
N GLN A 58 -7.64 3.07 -1.58
CA GLN A 58 -7.82 2.47 -0.26
C GLN A 58 -7.40 3.45 0.85
N LEU A 59 -6.26 4.12 0.69
CA LEU A 59 -5.78 5.11 1.64
C LEU A 59 -6.77 6.27 1.83
N LEU A 60 -7.30 6.82 0.74
CA LEU A 60 -8.32 7.88 0.80
C LEU A 60 -9.62 7.39 1.46
N ALA A 61 -10.04 6.17 1.18
CA ALA A 61 -11.21 5.58 1.83
C ALA A 61 -11.01 5.36 3.33
N ASP A 62 -9.79 5.01 3.75
CA ASP A 62 -9.43 4.86 5.16
C ASP A 62 -9.32 6.23 5.87
N LEU A 63 -8.77 7.24 5.21
CA LEU A 63 -8.76 8.62 5.69
C LEU A 63 -10.19 9.18 5.86
N ASP A 64 -11.07 8.91 4.90
CA ASP A 64 -12.48 9.32 4.99
C ASP A 64 -13.20 8.61 6.15
N ARG A 65 -12.90 7.33 6.39
CA ARG A 65 -13.50 6.56 7.51
C ARG A 65 -13.03 7.04 8.88
N MET A 66 -11.76 7.42 9.01
CA MET A 66 -11.19 7.87 10.28
C MET A 66 -11.40 9.36 10.53
N GLY A 67 -11.91 10.09 9.52
CA GLY A 67 -11.97 11.53 9.51
C GLY A 67 -10.56 12.16 9.43
N ALA A 68 -10.33 13.00 8.47
CA ALA A 68 -9.04 13.69 8.24
C ALA A 68 -8.58 14.59 9.43
N ASN A 69 -9.25 14.48 10.57
CA ASN A 69 -9.11 15.36 11.72
C ASN A 69 -8.47 14.69 12.94
N LEU A 70 -7.77 13.57 12.75
CA LEU A 70 -7.10 12.86 13.84
C LEU A 70 -5.60 13.17 13.83
N ALA A 71 -5.07 13.56 15.00
CA ALA A 71 -3.65 13.66 15.27
C ALA A 71 -3.26 12.59 16.31
N ILE A 72 -2.05 12.07 16.19
CA ILE A 72 -1.47 11.15 17.15
C ILE A 72 -0.32 11.87 17.85
N VAL A 73 -0.38 11.93 19.16
CA VAL A 73 0.66 12.50 20.02
C VAL A 73 1.38 11.36 20.70
N THR A 74 2.67 11.21 20.42
CA THR A 74 3.52 10.15 21.00
C THR A 74 4.75 10.74 21.67
N PRO A 75 5.26 10.09 22.72
CA PRO A 75 6.57 10.44 23.27
C PRO A 75 7.65 10.24 22.20
N ALA A 76 8.56 11.18 22.06
CA ALA A 76 9.71 11.09 21.16
C ALA A 76 11.00 10.83 21.96
N GLN A 77 11.98 10.18 21.32
CA GLN A 77 13.30 9.95 21.93
C GLN A 77 14.16 11.21 21.83
N GLY A 78 14.73 11.62 22.94
CA GLY A 78 15.80 12.60 22.97
C GLY A 78 17.14 12.01 22.50
N PRO A 79 18.12 12.83 22.09
CA PRO A 79 19.44 12.35 21.72
C PRO A 79 20.13 11.66 22.89
N GLY A 80 20.23 10.32 22.84
CA GLY A 80 20.92 9.50 23.84
C GLY A 80 20.11 9.12 25.09
N GLU A 81 18.82 9.40 25.11
CA GLU A 81 17.92 9.06 26.22
C GLU A 81 16.82 8.08 25.80
N ALA A 82 16.32 7.30 26.75
CA ALA A 82 15.12 6.50 26.57
C ALA A 82 13.91 7.43 26.35
N SER A 83 12.90 6.97 25.62
CA SER A 83 11.65 7.71 25.46
C SER A 83 11.02 7.98 26.82
N MET A 84 10.81 9.25 27.14
CA MET A 84 10.10 9.61 28.38
C MET A 84 8.59 9.54 28.13
N PRO A 85 7.82 8.82 28.98
CA PRO A 85 6.38 8.75 28.85
C PRO A 85 5.74 10.13 28.96
N LEU A 86 4.57 10.29 28.34
CA LEU A 86 3.81 11.54 28.46
C LEU A 86 3.28 11.68 29.89
N PRO A 87 3.26 12.90 30.44
CA PRO A 87 2.73 13.14 31.77
C PRO A 87 1.26 12.70 31.90
N GLU A 88 0.87 12.19 33.05
CA GLU A 88 -0.53 11.81 33.33
C GLU A 88 -1.52 12.98 33.12
N THR A 89 -1.05 14.22 33.27
CA THR A 89 -1.83 15.44 33.05
C THR A 89 -1.96 15.82 31.57
N ALA A 90 -1.17 15.21 30.68
CA ALA A 90 -1.15 15.54 29.26
C ALA A 90 -2.54 15.48 28.59
N PRO A 91 -3.39 14.47 28.83
CA PRO A 91 -4.72 14.41 28.20
C PRO A 91 -5.63 15.59 28.58
N GLU A 92 -5.54 16.04 29.84
CA GLU A 92 -6.33 17.20 30.30
C GLU A 92 -5.83 18.51 29.70
N MET A 93 -4.51 18.65 29.58
CA MET A 93 -3.89 19.84 28.97
C MET A 93 -4.21 19.91 27.47
N VAL A 94 -4.09 18.80 26.76
CA VAL A 94 -4.41 18.70 25.34
C VAL A 94 -5.89 18.98 25.08
N ARG A 95 -6.79 18.51 25.94
CA ARG A 95 -8.23 18.74 25.81
C ARG A 95 -8.61 20.24 25.92
N ARG A 96 -7.77 21.06 26.53
CA ARG A 96 -7.96 22.51 26.64
C ARG A 96 -7.49 23.32 25.45
N VAL A 97 -6.80 22.67 24.50
CA VAL A 97 -6.35 23.34 23.27
C VAL A 97 -7.56 23.66 22.39
N ASP A 98 -7.68 24.91 21.96
CA ASP A 98 -8.79 25.35 21.08
C ASP A 98 -8.76 24.59 19.76
N GLY A 99 -9.90 24.00 19.39
CA GLY A 99 -10.03 23.17 18.20
C GLY A 99 -9.86 21.66 18.45
N VAL A 100 -9.66 21.22 19.69
CA VAL A 100 -9.71 19.80 20.07
C VAL A 100 -11.14 19.40 20.39
N ALA A 101 -11.63 18.37 19.70
CA ALA A 101 -12.99 17.85 19.90
C ALA A 101 -13.02 16.66 20.88
N ASP A 102 -12.08 15.72 20.79
CA ASP A 102 -11.97 14.58 21.70
C ASP A 102 -10.50 14.13 21.85
N VAL A 103 -10.19 13.50 22.99
CA VAL A 103 -8.85 12.98 23.32
C VAL A 103 -8.98 11.58 23.88
N GLY A 104 -8.42 10.61 23.21
CA GLY A 104 -8.32 9.22 23.65
C GLY A 104 -6.90 8.88 24.07
N VAL A 105 -6.77 8.22 25.21
CA VAL A 105 -5.48 7.79 25.75
C VAL A 105 -5.28 6.30 25.49
N PHE A 106 -4.14 5.96 24.93
CA PHE A 106 -3.70 4.61 24.64
C PHE A 106 -2.44 4.33 25.45
N GLU A 107 -2.54 3.36 26.34
CA GLU A 107 -1.47 2.92 27.23
C GLU A 107 -1.06 1.51 26.79
N THR A 108 0.22 1.20 26.71
CA THR A 108 0.68 -0.16 26.42
C THR A 108 1.24 -0.81 27.67
N ALA A 109 0.98 -2.11 27.83
CA ALA A 109 1.65 -2.91 28.82
C ALA A 109 3.11 -3.14 28.43
N PRO A 110 4.00 -3.51 29.38
CA PRO A 110 5.36 -3.91 29.10
C PRO A 110 5.46 -4.98 27.99
N GLU A 111 6.55 -4.98 27.23
CA GLU A 111 6.73 -5.85 26.06
C GLU A 111 6.79 -7.35 26.39
N ASP A 112 7.01 -7.70 27.65
CA ASP A 112 7.05 -9.08 28.14
C ASP A 112 5.66 -9.71 28.31
N VAL A 113 4.58 -8.92 28.25
CA VAL A 113 3.21 -9.44 28.32
C VAL A 113 2.74 -9.88 26.95
N ALA A 114 2.86 -11.16 26.65
CA ALA A 114 2.45 -11.74 25.38
C ALA A 114 1.00 -12.26 25.39
N VAL A 115 0.41 -12.33 24.20
CA VAL A 115 -0.96 -12.81 23.98
C VAL A 115 -0.95 -14.07 23.15
N TYR A 116 -1.58 -15.14 23.63
CA TYR A 116 -1.61 -16.43 22.96
C TYR A 116 -3.05 -16.95 22.82
N ARG A 117 -3.24 -17.86 21.88
CA ARG A 117 -4.51 -18.58 21.72
C ARG A 117 -4.74 -19.58 22.86
N THR A 118 -3.66 -20.18 23.38
CA THR A 118 -3.67 -21.19 24.42
C THR A 118 -2.52 -20.99 25.39
N ASP A 119 -2.60 -21.59 26.56
CA ASP A 119 -1.58 -21.60 27.63
C ASP A 119 -0.39 -22.54 27.33
N VAL A 120 -0.39 -23.26 26.22
CA VAL A 120 0.64 -24.26 25.86
C VAL A 120 1.77 -23.66 25.02
N VAL A 121 1.57 -22.45 24.47
CA VAL A 121 2.59 -21.77 23.64
C VAL A 121 3.71 -21.26 24.54
N PRO A 122 4.99 -21.53 24.22
CA PRO A 122 6.11 -21.00 25.00
C PRO A 122 6.12 -19.46 24.99
N GLU A 123 6.35 -18.85 26.14
CA GLU A 123 6.40 -17.39 26.30
C GLU A 123 7.50 -16.70 25.46
N THR A 124 8.45 -17.48 24.95
CA THR A 124 9.51 -17.01 24.04
C THR A 124 9.06 -16.77 22.61
N GLU A 125 7.86 -17.22 22.23
CA GLU A 125 7.31 -17.02 20.88
C GLU A 125 6.39 -15.80 20.86
N SER A 126 6.90 -14.68 20.40
CA SER A 126 6.07 -13.48 20.18
C SER A 126 5.34 -13.56 18.85
N ASN A 127 4.02 -13.33 18.86
CA ASN A 127 3.19 -13.21 17.66
C ASN A 127 2.95 -11.73 17.27
N GLY A 128 3.65 -10.81 17.92
CA GLY A 128 3.58 -9.37 17.65
C GLY A 128 2.23 -8.73 18.01
N ILE A 129 1.49 -9.33 18.96
CA ILE A 129 0.27 -8.75 19.53
C ILE A 129 0.68 -8.05 20.84
N ARG A 130 0.41 -6.76 20.93
CA ARG A 130 0.65 -5.98 22.13
C ARG A 130 -0.56 -6.02 23.04
N VAL A 131 -0.32 -5.98 24.34
CA VAL A 131 -1.36 -5.73 25.32
C VAL A 131 -1.48 -4.22 25.50
N ALA A 132 -2.70 -3.72 25.38
CA ALA A 132 -2.99 -2.31 25.54
C ALA A 132 -4.10 -2.09 26.57
N VAL A 133 -4.06 -0.94 27.19
CA VAL A 133 -5.13 -0.45 28.05
C VAL A 133 -5.76 0.74 27.38
N ALA A 134 -7.08 0.70 27.20
CA ALA A 134 -7.77 1.80 26.58
C ALA A 134 -9.03 2.18 27.37
N ARG A 135 -9.19 3.46 27.53
CA ARG A 135 -10.44 4.03 28.03
C ARG A 135 -11.44 4.18 26.90
N PRO A 136 -12.75 4.19 27.16
CA PRO A 136 -13.78 4.34 26.13
C PRO A 136 -13.59 5.56 25.20
N GLU A 137 -12.90 6.60 25.69
CA GLU A 137 -12.58 7.82 24.97
C GLU A 137 -11.73 7.54 23.71
N VAL A 138 -10.81 6.58 23.77
CA VAL A 138 -9.96 6.22 22.61
C VAL A 138 -10.81 5.78 21.43
N PHE A 139 -11.77 4.93 21.69
CA PHE A 139 -12.66 4.39 20.63
C PHE A 139 -13.54 5.46 20.01
N ARG A 140 -13.93 6.48 20.78
CA ARG A 140 -14.64 7.65 20.25
C ARG A 140 -13.73 8.54 19.43
N ALA A 141 -12.50 8.80 19.94
CA ALA A 141 -11.55 9.66 19.24
C ALA A 141 -11.19 9.11 17.85
N ILE A 142 -11.04 7.79 17.72
CA ILE A 142 -10.73 7.15 16.43
C ILE A 142 -11.97 6.69 15.65
N GLU A 143 -13.18 6.96 16.15
CA GLU A 143 -14.45 6.46 15.56
C GLU A 143 -14.44 4.94 15.29
N ALA A 144 -13.85 4.19 16.22
CA ALA A 144 -13.71 2.75 16.08
C ALA A 144 -15.06 2.05 15.97
N ARG A 145 -15.13 1.04 15.12
CA ARG A 145 -16.31 0.18 14.96
C ARG A 145 -16.01 -1.24 15.37
N LEU A 146 -17.04 -1.94 15.84
CA LEU A 146 -16.95 -3.38 16.12
C LEU A 146 -17.34 -4.17 14.89
N ALA A 147 -16.48 -5.13 14.50
CA ALA A 147 -16.83 -6.17 13.54
C ALA A 147 -17.78 -7.20 14.17
N ALA A 148 -17.60 -7.46 15.48
CA ALA A 148 -18.46 -8.39 16.24
C ALA A 148 -18.36 -8.13 17.74
N GLY A 149 -19.39 -8.52 18.51
CA GLY A 149 -19.38 -8.44 19.95
C GLY A 149 -19.90 -7.12 20.52
N ARG A 150 -19.35 -6.70 21.64
CA ARG A 150 -19.73 -5.49 22.36
C ARG A 150 -18.54 -4.72 22.90
N TRP A 151 -18.76 -3.44 23.18
CA TRP A 151 -17.79 -2.58 23.86
C TRP A 151 -17.69 -2.90 25.36
N PHE A 152 -16.64 -2.38 25.98
CA PHE A 152 -16.58 -2.31 27.44
C PHE A 152 -17.74 -1.47 28.00
N ASP A 153 -18.36 -1.97 29.03
CA ASP A 153 -19.25 -1.24 29.94
C ASP A 153 -18.57 -1.07 31.30
N ASP A 154 -19.18 -0.31 32.20
CA ASP A 154 -18.60 -0.03 33.51
C ASP A 154 -18.29 -1.30 34.33
N ALA A 155 -19.06 -2.36 34.16
CA ALA A 155 -18.83 -3.62 34.85
C ALA A 155 -17.69 -4.42 34.20
N SER A 156 -17.70 -4.54 32.89
CA SER A 156 -16.69 -5.34 32.16
C SER A 156 -15.29 -4.73 32.17
N ARG A 157 -15.14 -3.42 32.40
CA ARG A 157 -13.83 -2.77 32.60
C ARG A 157 -13.07 -3.28 33.83
N ALA A 158 -13.74 -3.89 34.80
CA ALA A 158 -13.15 -4.46 36.01
C ALA A 158 -13.07 -6.00 35.95
N LEU A 159 -13.26 -6.62 34.81
CA LEU A 159 -13.27 -8.07 34.63
C LEU A 159 -12.13 -8.52 33.68
N PRO A 160 -11.70 -9.80 33.76
CA PRO A 160 -10.72 -10.38 32.85
C PRO A 160 -11.32 -10.60 31.47
N VAL A 161 -11.59 -9.52 30.75
CA VAL A 161 -12.12 -9.55 29.40
C VAL A 161 -11.31 -8.65 28.49
N VAL A 162 -11.36 -8.96 27.20
CA VAL A 162 -10.52 -8.31 26.18
C VAL A 162 -11.34 -7.95 24.94
N VAL A 163 -11.03 -6.80 24.35
CA VAL A 163 -11.43 -6.44 22.98
C VAL A 163 -10.19 -6.58 22.12
N LEU A 164 -10.29 -7.31 21.02
CA LEU A 164 -9.18 -7.53 20.11
C LEU A 164 -9.25 -6.58 18.92
N GLY A 165 -8.12 -6.02 18.53
CA GLY A 165 -7.96 -5.39 17.24
C GLY A 165 -8.10 -6.43 16.12
N ARG A 166 -8.40 -5.99 14.91
CA ARG A 166 -8.65 -6.89 13.78
C ARG A 166 -7.44 -7.78 13.48
N THR A 167 -6.28 -7.21 13.35
CA THR A 167 -5.03 -7.95 13.08
C THR A 167 -4.68 -8.91 14.22
N ALA A 168 -4.92 -8.50 15.48
CA ALA A 168 -4.70 -9.38 16.63
C ALA A 168 -5.63 -10.60 16.60
N ALA A 169 -6.91 -10.41 16.30
CA ALA A 169 -7.87 -11.51 16.18
C ALA A 169 -7.49 -12.50 15.06
N ASP A 170 -7.06 -11.97 13.91
CA ASP A 170 -6.64 -12.77 12.76
C ASP A 170 -5.35 -13.57 13.05
N ARG A 171 -4.35 -12.96 13.71
CA ARG A 171 -3.10 -13.62 14.16
C ARG A 171 -3.35 -14.73 15.18
N LEU A 172 -4.38 -14.60 16.00
CA LEU A 172 -4.81 -15.64 16.94
C LEU A 172 -5.67 -16.73 16.28
N GLY A 173 -5.74 -16.79 14.95
CA GLY A 173 -6.49 -17.81 14.22
C GLY A 173 -7.97 -17.51 14.06
N GLY A 174 -8.36 -16.23 14.00
CA GLY A 174 -9.74 -15.79 13.76
C GLY A 174 -10.64 -15.91 15.00
N VAL A 175 -10.12 -15.49 16.15
CA VAL A 175 -10.83 -15.46 17.43
C VAL A 175 -12.09 -14.60 17.33
N ARG A 176 -13.17 -15.04 17.99
CA ARG A 176 -14.49 -14.38 17.97
C ARG A 176 -14.96 -14.07 19.40
N PRO A 177 -15.92 -13.15 19.56
CA PRO A 177 -16.56 -12.91 20.84
C PRO A 177 -17.15 -14.21 21.42
N GLY A 178 -16.86 -14.46 22.71
CA GLY A 178 -17.19 -15.71 23.41
C GLY A 178 -16.01 -16.70 23.51
N ASP A 179 -14.97 -16.54 22.70
CA ASP A 179 -13.73 -17.31 22.85
C ASP A 179 -12.91 -16.79 24.04
N ARG A 180 -11.80 -17.48 24.33
CA ARG A 180 -10.82 -17.07 25.34
C ARG A 180 -9.44 -16.97 24.73
N VAL A 181 -8.61 -16.09 25.31
CA VAL A 181 -7.19 -15.94 24.98
C VAL A 181 -6.36 -15.91 26.27
N TRP A 182 -5.11 -16.32 26.17
CA TRP A 182 -4.16 -16.37 27.27
C TRP A 182 -3.28 -15.12 27.24
N ILE A 183 -3.28 -14.34 28.30
CA ILE A 183 -2.52 -13.07 28.39
C ILE A 183 -1.83 -13.04 29.75
N GLY A 184 -0.50 -12.90 29.76
CA GLY A 184 0.26 -12.69 31.00
C GLY A 184 0.00 -13.72 32.10
N GLY A 185 -0.21 -15.00 31.75
CA GLY A 185 -0.45 -16.06 32.71
C GLY A 185 -1.91 -16.28 33.11
N GLU A 186 -2.90 -15.62 32.48
CA GLU A 186 -4.31 -15.73 32.84
C GLU A 186 -5.23 -15.81 31.58
N TRP A 187 -6.42 -16.39 31.76
CA TRP A 187 -7.43 -16.47 30.71
C TRP A 187 -8.34 -15.25 30.69
N TYR A 188 -8.48 -14.65 29.51
CA TYR A 188 -9.37 -13.52 29.27
C TYR A 188 -10.49 -13.91 28.29
N GLY A 189 -11.70 -13.50 28.58
CA GLY A 189 -12.86 -13.68 27.71
C GLY A 189 -12.88 -12.61 26.62
N VAL A 190 -12.97 -13.02 25.36
CA VAL A 190 -13.11 -12.07 24.25
C VAL A 190 -14.55 -11.57 24.19
N ILE A 191 -14.75 -10.26 24.37
CA ILE A 191 -16.08 -9.62 24.32
C ILE A 191 -16.36 -8.90 23.01
N GLY A 192 -15.31 -8.50 22.28
CA GLY A 192 -15.45 -7.80 21.02
C GLY A 192 -14.22 -7.94 20.13
N VAL A 193 -14.43 -7.76 18.84
CA VAL A 193 -13.38 -7.65 17.82
C VAL A 193 -13.65 -6.40 17.01
N LEU A 194 -12.64 -5.56 16.84
CA LEU A 194 -12.74 -4.31 16.08
C LEU A 194 -12.82 -4.60 14.57
N GLU A 195 -13.45 -3.69 13.83
CA GLU A 195 -13.15 -3.52 12.41
C GLU A 195 -11.71 -2.98 12.28
N SER A 196 -11.09 -3.16 11.10
CA SER A 196 -9.75 -2.58 10.90
C SER A 196 -9.80 -1.06 11.09
N ALA A 197 -8.93 -0.55 11.95
CA ALA A 197 -8.77 0.87 12.22
C ALA A 197 -7.80 1.55 11.23
N GLY A 198 -7.43 0.85 10.15
CA GLY A 198 -6.64 1.39 9.03
C GLY A 198 -5.32 2.03 9.46
N LEU A 199 -5.32 3.34 9.70
CA LEU A 199 -4.10 4.09 10.08
C LEU A 199 -3.69 3.90 11.56
N ALA A 200 -4.56 3.38 12.43
CA ALA A 200 -4.23 3.03 13.80
C ALA A 200 -3.75 1.57 13.91
N ALA A 201 -2.74 1.20 13.13
CA ALA A 201 -2.23 -0.18 13.04
C ALA A 201 -1.80 -0.77 14.40
N GLU A 202 -1.42 0.08 15.34
CA GLU A 202 -1.11 -0.34 16.71
C GLU A 202 -2.34 -0.86 17.44
N ILE A 203 -3.48 -0.22 17.29
CA ILE A 203 -4.75 -0.65 17.88
C ILE A 203 -5.22 -1.94 17.20
N ASP A 204 -5.08 -2.05 15.88
CA ASP A 204 -5.42 -3.26 15.14
C ASP A 204 -4.59 -4.49 15.58
N ALA A 205 -3.33 -4.29 15.95
CA ALA A 205 -2.43 -5.33 16.41
C ALA A 205 -2.46 -5.55 17.93
N SER A 206 -3.43 -4.97 18.67
CA SER A 206 -3.46 -4.99 20.12
C SER A 206 -4.61 -5.84 20.68
N ALA A 207 -4.34 -6.41 21.86
CA ALA A 207 -5.32 -6.97 22.77
C ALA A 207 -5.62 -5.92 23.87
N ILE A 208 -6.82 -5.36 23.85
CA ILE A 208 -7.19 -4.19 24.65
C ILE A 208 -7.91 -4.64 25.90
N LEU A 209 -7.37 -4.30 27.05
CA LEU A 209 -7.92 -4.63 28.37
C LEU A 209 -8.65 -3.43 29.00
N GLY A 210 -9.54 -3.72 29.94
CA GLY A 210 -10.22 -2.70 30.73
C GLY A 210 -9.28 -2.01 31.71
N ASP A 211 -9.30 -0.68 31.75
CA ASP A 211 -8.42 0.14 32.58
C ASP A 211 -8.58 -0.12 34.08
N ARG A 212 -9.77 -0.45 34.57
CA ARG A 212 -10.00 -0.78 35.98
C ARG A 212 -9.37 -2.12 36.35
N TRP A 213 -9.54 -3.15 35.50
CA TRP A 213 -8.95 -4.47 35.72
C TRP A 213 -7.43 -4.40 35.80
N VAL A 214 -6.81 -3.67 34.87
CA VAL A 214 -5.36 -3.54 34.82
C VAL A 214 -4.81 -2.82 36.05
N ARG A 215 -5.45 -1.71 36.47
CA ARG A 215 -5.00 -0.98 37.69
C ARG A 215 -5.14 -1.78 38.97
N ASP A 216 -6.19 -2.59 39.09
CA ASP A 216 -6.40 -3.43 40.27
C ASP A 216 -5.46 -4.64 40.33
N ARG A 217 -4.95 -5.09 39.17
CA ARG A 217 -4.20 -6.34 39.04
C ARG A 217 -2.70 -6.14 38.93
N PHE A 218 -2.28 -5.10 38.27
CA PHE A 218 -0.89 -4.80 37.99
C PHE A 218 -0.49 -3.51 38.70
N ASP A 219 0.13 -3.68 39.85
CA ASP A 219 0.57 -2.58 40.74
C ASP A 219 2.06 -2.23 40.44
N GLY A 220 2.35 -1.86 39.17
CA GLY A 220 3.70 -1.55 38.70
C GLY A 220 3.84 -0.15 38.12
N PRO A 221 5.02 0.47 38.22
CA PRO A 221 5.27 1.82 37.68
C PRO A 221 5.21 1.87 36.13
N ASP A 222 5.25 0.72 35.45
CA ASP A 222 5.33 0.63 33.99
C ASP A 222 3.96 0.38 33.33
N ILE A 223 2.90 0.24 34.13
CA ILE A 223 1.53 0.04 33.60
C ILE A 223 0.76 1.32 33.78
N GLY A 224 0.47 1.96 32.63
CA GLY A 224 -0.25 3.23 32.57
C GLY A 224 0.58 4.35 31.95
N ASP A 225 1.79 4.05 31.48
CA ASP A 225 2.53 4.99 30.67
C ASP A 225 1.79 5.27 29.38
N ILE A 226 1.50 6.55 29.15
CA ILE A 226 0.80 6.98 27.95
C ILE A 226 1.74 6.81 26.76
N SER A 227 1.51 5.76 25.98
CA SER A 227 2.27 5.47 24.77
C SER A 227 1.80 6.27 23.57
N ALA A 228 0.50 6.62 23.52
CA ALA A 228 -0.05 7.48 22.49
C ALA A 228 -1.33 8.18 22.99
N MET A 229 -1.55 9.39 22.49
CA MET A 229 -2.86 10.06 22.58
C MET A 229 -3.41 10.28 21.19
N TYR A 230 -4.64 9.84 20.96
CA TYR A 230 -5.39 10.07 19.74
C TYR A 230 -6.26 11.30 19.94
N VAL A 231 -5.94 12.36 19.22
CA VAL A 231 -6.58 13.68 19.37
C VAL A 231 -7.42 13.96 18.15
N ARG A 232 -8.73 14.01 18.32
CA ARG A 232 -9.64 14.44 17.27
C ARG A 232 -9.78 15.95 17.33
N ALA A 233 -9.42 16.60 16.25
CA ALA A 233 -9.60 18.03 16.07
C ALA A 233 -10.91 18.36 15.38
N GLU A 234 -11.33 19.62 15.46
CA GLU A 234 -12.39 20.15 14.61
C GLU A 234 -11.95 20.11 13.12
N PRO A 235 -12.92 19.94 12.18
CA PRO A 235 -12.62 19.86 10.76
C PRO A 235 -11.74 21.02 10.26
N GLY A 236 -10.64 20.67 9.57
CA GLY A 236 -9.71 21.61 8.98
C GLY A 236 -8.80 22.34 9.96
N ARG A 237 -8.73 21.95 11.24
CA ARG A 237 -7.87 22.57 12.24
C ARG A 237 -6.61 21.76 12.60
N VAL A 238 -6.52 20.48 12.25
CA VAL A 238 -5.41 19.58 12.65
C VAL A 238 -4.04 20.20 12.44
N GLY A 239 -3.70 20.63 11.22
CA GLY A 239 -2.38 21.19 10.92
C GLY A 239 -2.07 22.50 11.63
N ARG A 240 -3.09 23.21 12.14
CA ARG A 240 -2.88 24.50 12.87
C ARG A 240 -2.67 24.29 14.37
N ILE A 241 -3.10 23.17 14.92
CA ILE A 241 -3.00 22.89 16.35
C ILE A 241 -1.84 21.98 16.70
N THR A 242 -1.10 21.47 15.72
CA THR A 242 0.01 20.50 15.91
C THR A 242 1.03 21.03 16.93
N ASP A 243 1.52 22.25 16.76
CA ASP A 243 2.49 22.87 17.68
C ASP A 243 1.89 23.10 19.07
N ALA A 244 0.62 23.49 19.13
CA ALA A 244 -0.08 23.69 20.39
C ALA A 244 -0.32 22.36 21.11
N LEU A 245 -0.59 21.28 20.40
CA LEU A 245 -0.71 19.93 20.97
C LEU A 245 0.61 19.46 21.57
N ALA A 246 1.74 19.64 20.88
CA ALA A 246 3.05 19.27 21.39
C ALA A 246 3.38 20.02 22.69
N ALA A 247 3.19 21.34 22.69
CA ALA A 247 3.42 22.18 23.86
C ALA A 247 2.48 21.86 25.05
N ALA A 248 1.22 21.50 24.77
CA ALA A 248 0.25 21.12 25.78
C ALA A 248 0.51 19.71 26.34
N ALA A 249 0.94 18.77 25.50
CA ALA A 249 1.20 17.39 25.92
C ALA A 249 2.40 17.29 26.86
N SER A 250 3.44 18.10 26.65
CA SER A 250 4.63 18.09 27.51
C SER A 250 5.27 19.48 27.61
N PRO A 251 4.77 20.36 28.47
CA PRO A 251 5.29 21.72 28.61
C PRO A 251 6.76 21.78 29.04
N GLY A 252 7.27 20.74 29.66
CA GLY A 252 8.64 20.65 30.20
C GLY A 252 9.63 19.91 29.33
N SER A 253 9.21 19.30 28.23
CA SER A 253 10.08 18.49 27.38
C SER A 253 9.78 18.75 25.88
N PRO A 254 10.82 19.02 25.07
CA PRO A 254 10.64 19.18 23.63
C PRO A 254 10.45 17.83 22.89
N TYR A 255 10.52 16.71 23.61
CA TYR A 255 10.53 15.38 23.01
C TYR A 255 9.11 14.79 22.92
N VAL A 256 8.27 15.44 22.16
CA VAL A 256 6.93 14.97 21.80
C VAL A 256 6.79 15.03 20.29
N SER A 257 6.35 13.95 19.69
CA SER A 257 6.00 13.90 18.27
C SER A 257 4.50 14.03 18.12
N VAL A 258 4.06 14.93 17.26
CA VAL A 258 2.67 15.06 16.87
C VAL A 258 2.59 14.78 15.38
N SER A 259 1.96 13.67 15.02
CA SER A 259 1.74 13.28 13.62
C SER A 259 0.28 13.46 13.28
N ALA A 260 -0.04 14.37 12.37
CA ALA A 260 -1.37 14.39 11.78
C ALA A 260 -1.51 13.20 10.82
N LEU A 261 -2.67 12.56 10.81
CA LEU A 261 -2.92 11.44 9.89
C LEU A 261 -2.79 11.86 8.41
N THR A 262 -3.06 13.11 8.10
CA THR A 262 -2.80 13.70 6.78
C THR A 262 -1.31 13.67 6.43
N GLU A 263 -0.39 13.95 7.37
CA GLU A 263 1.05 13.90 7.12
C GLU A 263 1.55 12.47 6.91
N LEU A 264 1.00 11.50 7.63
CA LEU A 264 1.30 10.07 7.40
C LEU A 264 0.80 9.61 6.04
N ALA A 265 -0.36 10.10 5.61
CA ALA A 265 -0.89 9.84 4.28
C ALA A 265 -0.03 10.47 3.18
N ASP A 266 0.42 11.70 3.39
CA ASP A 266 1.31 12.42 2.46
C ASP A 266 2.68 11.72 2.38
N ALA A 267 3.26 11.29 3.50
CA ALA A 267 4.50 10.53 3.52
C ALA A 267 4.37 9.17 2.81
N ARG A 268 3.25 8.48 2.98
CA ARG A 268 2.98 7.21 2.30
C ARG A 268 2.76 7.42 0.80
N SER A 269 2.02 8.44 0.40
CA SER A 269 1.84 8.77 -1.01
C SER A 269 3.16 9.15 -1.68
N ALA A 270 4.04 9.87 -1.00
CA ALA A 270 5.38 10.18 -1.50
C ALA A 270 6.26 8.93 -1.67
N ALA A 271 6.12 7.94 -0.79
CA ALA A 271 6.81 6.64 -0.93
C ALA A 271 6.26 5.85 -2.13
N ASP A 272 4.93 5.81 -2.31
CA ASP A 272 4.28 5.14 -3.44
C ASP A 272 4.64 5.82 -4.77
N ASP A 273 4.75 7.16 -4.81
CA ASP A 273 5.20 7.93 -5.97
C ASP A 273 6.66 7.62 -6.32
N SER A 274 7.51 7.43 -5.31
CA SER A 274 8.92 7.05 -5.51
C SER A 274 9.03 5.66 -6.11
N LEU A 275 8.28 4.68 -5.61
CA LEU A 275 8.22 3.33 -6.16
C LEU A 275 7.65 3.32 -7.59
N SER A 276 6.61 4.10 -7.84
CA SER A 276 6.03 4.28 -9.17
C SER A 276 7.05 4.85 -10.17
N THR A 277 7.82 5.86 -9.74
CA THR A 277 8.88 6.46 -10.55
C THR A 277 9.96 5.43 -10.91
N LEU A 278 10.43 4.63 -9.96
CA LEU A 278 11.37 3.53 -10.22
C LEU A 278 10.81 2.53 -11.22
N GLY A 279 9.53 2.20 -11.10
CA GLY A 279 8.86 1.30 -12.03
C GLY A 279 8.76 1.85 -13.45
N VAL A 280 8.47 3.15 -13.60
CA VAL A 280 8.47 3.83 -14.91
C VAL A 280 9.88 3.77 -15.54
N VAL A 281 10.93 3.99 -14.77
CA VAL A 281 12.33 3.89 -15.25
C VAL A 281 12.63 2.46 -15.70
N LEU A 282 12.31 1.46 -14.90
CA LEU A 282 12.52 0.05 -15.25
C LEU A 282 11.72 -0.36 -16.49
N ALA A 283 10.47 0.07 -16.60
CA ALA A 283 9.64 -0.16 -17.78
C ALA A 283 10.24 0.51 -19.04
N GLY A 284 10.77 1.73 -18.89
CA GLY A 284 11.49 2.42 -19.96
C GLY A 284 12.72 1.63 -20.45
N ILE A 285 13.50 1.09 -19.53
CA ILE A 285 14.64 0.22 -19.86
C ILE A 285 14.18 -1.06 -20.58
N ALA A 286 13.13 -1.71 -20.08
CA ALA A 286 12.59 -2.92 -20.70
C ALA A 286 12.05 -2.65 -22.11
N LEU A 287 11.36 -1.52 -22.34
CA LEU A 287 10.92 -1.08 -23.66
C LEU A 287 12.09 -0.82 -24.60
N LEU A 288 13.16 -0.21 -24.11
CA LEU A 288 14.38 0.03 -24.89
C LEU A 288 15.04 -1.29 -25.30
N VAL A 289 15.14 -2.26 -24.39
CA VAL A 289 15.64 -3.61 -24.70
C VAL A 289 14.74 -4.30 -25.73
N GLY A 290 13.41 -4.18 -25.59
CA GLY A 290 12.44 -4.68 -26.55
C GLY A 290 12.62 -4.05 -27.95
N ALA A 291 12.81 -2.73 -28.00
CA ALA A 291 13.06 -1.99 -29.26
C ALA A 291 14.34 -2.44 -29.95
N VAL A 292 15.44 -2.63 -29.20
CA VAL A 292 16.69 -3.17 -29.71
C VAL A 292 16.50 -4.60 -30.23
N GLY A 293 15.72 -5.43 -29.53
CA GLY A 293 15.35 -6.78 -29.98
C GLY A 293 14.60 -6.78 -31.30
N ILE A 294 13.61 -5.89 -31.46
CA ILE A 294 12.89 -5.70 -32.72
C ILE A 294 13.82 -5.23 -33.82
N ALA A 295 14.67 -4.23 -33.55
CA ALA A 295 15.63 -3.71 -34.53
C ALA A 295 16.59 -4.81 -35.02
N ASN A 296 17.15 -5.60 -34.11
CA ASN A 296 18.03 -6.71 -34.45
C ASN A 296 17.31 -7.76 -35.31
N THR A 297 16.08 -8.10 -34.95
CA THR A 297 15.26 -9.03 -35.74
C THR A 297 15.01 -8.49 -37.15
N MET A 298 14.72 -7.18 -37.27
CA MET A 298 14.50 -6.54 -38.57
C MET A 298 15.76 -6.52 -39.44
N VAL A 299 16.94 -6.22 -38.85
CA VAL A 299 18.23 -6.25 -39.59
C VAL A 299 18.48 -7.64 -40.17
N VAL A 300 18.31 -8.69 -39.34
CA VAL A 300 18.48 -10.08 -39.81
C VAL A 300 17.48 -10.41 -40.93
N THR A 301 16.20 -10.01 -40.76
CA THR A 301 15.18 -10.26 -41.76
C THR A 301 15.47 -9.57 -43.11
N VAL A 302 15.98 -8.34 -43.08
CA VAL A 302 16.41 -7.62 -44.30
C VAL A 302 17.58 -8.33 -44.98
N LEU A 303 18.58 -8.79 -44.22
CA LEU A 303 19.71 -9.52 -44.78
C LEU A 303 19.30 -10.85 -45.41
N GLU A 304 18.42 -11.59 -44.80
CA GLU A 304 17.91 -12.87 -45.31
C GLU A 304 17.06 -12.68 -46.59
N ARG A 305 16.29 -11.58 -46.69
CA ARG A 305 15.42 -11.27 -47.82
C ARG A 305 16.07 -10.35 -48.85
N ARG A 306 17.42 -10.12 -48.80
CA ARG A 306 18.10 -9.19 -49.69
C ARG A 306 17.92 -9.48 -51.17
N GLY A 307 17.81 -10.76 -51.57
CA GLY A 307 17.56 -11.17 -52.94
C GLY A 307 16.15 -10.79 -53.45
N GLU A 308 15.13 -11.01 -52.61
CA GLU A 308 13.75 -10.63 -52.88
C GLU A 308 13.60 -9.10 -52.99
N ILE A 309 14.28 -8.35 -52.08
CA ILE A 309 14.32 -6.89 -52.11
C ILE A 309 14.96 -6.39 -53.41
N GLY A 310 16.10 -7.03 -53.82
CA GLY A 310 16.78 -6.72 -55.07
C GLY A 310 15.89 -6.91 -56.30
N LEU A 311 15.18 -8.05 -56.34
CA LEU A 311 14.24 -8.35 -57.42
C LEU A 311 13.09 -7.32 -57.49
N ARG A 312 12.50 -6.96 -56.34
CA ARG A 312 11.45 -5.94 -56.29
C ARG A 312 11.95 -4.56 -56.78
N ARG A 313 13.17 -4.21 -56.40
CA ARG A 313 13.80 -2.95 -56.83
C ARG A 313 14.11 -2.94 -58.33
N SER A 314 14.55 -4.06 -58.93
CA SER A 314 14.77 -4.18 -60.36
C SER A 314 13.47 -4.08 -61.16
N LEU A 315 12.31 -4.47 -60.54
CA LEU A 315 10.96 -4.31 -61.11
C LEU A 315 10.36 -2.91 -60.86
N GLY A 316 11.14 -1.94 -60.30
CA GLY A 316 10.74 -0.54 -60.15
C GLY A 316 10.17 -0.16 -58.77
N ALA A 317 10.32 -1.02 -57.74
CA ALA A 317 9.92 -0.66 -56.37
C ALA A 317 10.83 0.43 -55.79
N ARG A 318 10.20 1.48 -55.21
CA ARG A 318 10.95 2.55 -54.52
C ARG A 318 11.51 2.07 -53.19
N PRO A 319 12.69 2.56 -52.73
CA PRO A 319 13.22 2.25 -51.41
C PRO A 319 12.25 2.56 -50.25
N SER A 320 11.45 3.62 -50.39
CA SER A 320 10.42 4.01 -49.41
C SER A 320 9.30 2.96 -49.24
N HIS A 321 8.96 2.24 -50.30
CA HIS A 321 7.94 1.17 -50.26
C HIS A 321 8.48 -0.04 -49.47
N VAL A 322 9.72 -0.36 -49.64
CA VAL A 322 10.40 -1.43 -48.91
C VAL A 322 10.56 -1.06 -47.43
N ALA A 323 10.99 0.18 -47.13
CA ALA A 323 11.12 0.66 -45.76
C ALA A 323 9.74 0.67 -45.06
N ALA A 324 8.67 1.12 -45.74
CA ALA A 324 7.32 1.13 -45.15
C ALA A 324 6.82 -0.28 -44.81
N GLN A 325 7.17 -1.29 -45.60
CA GLN A 325 6.82 -2.68 -45.30
C GLN A 325 7.49 -3.16 -44.00
N PHE A 326 8.82 -2.98 -43.84
CA PHE A 326 9.53 -3.39 -42.63
C PHE A 326 9.10 -2.59 -41.39
N LEU A 327 8.77 -1.31 -41.57
CA LEU A 327 8.22 -0.49 -40.50
C LEU A 327 6.84 -1.01 -40.05
N ALA A 328 6.00 -1.44 -40.98
CA ALA A 328 4.70 -2.04 -40.67
C ALA A 328 4.86 -3.40 -39.94
N GLU A 329 5.86 -4.22 -40.33
CA GLU A 329 6.20 -5.48 -39.64
C GLU A 329 6.66 -5.20 -38.21
N ALA A 330 7.56 -4.21 -37.99
CA ALA A 330 8.02 -3.81 -36.66
C ALA A 330 6.88 -3.25 -35.79
N ALA A 331 6.01 -2.42 -36.37
CA ALA A 331 4.83 -1.89 -35.68
C ALA A 331 3.84 -2.99 -35.26
N ALA A 332 3.64 -3.99 -36.12
CA ALA A 332 2.78 -5.14 -35.79
C ALA A 332 3.36 -5.95 -34.61
N LEU A 333 4.68 -6.15 -34.56
CA LEU A 333 5.35 -6.81 -33.44
C LEU A 333 5.22 -6.03 -32.13
N ALA A 334 5.42 -4.72 -32.19
CA ALA A 334 5.27 -3.84 -31.02
C ALA A 334 3.82 -3.84 -30.52
N LEU A 335 2.84 -3.87 -31.43
CA LEU A 335 1.42 -3.90 -31.08
C LEU A 335 1.02 -5.23 -30.42
N ILE A 336 1.51 -6.36 -30.93
CA ILE A 336 1.27 -7.69 -30.34
C ILE A 336 1.88 -7.75 -28.95
N GLY A 337 3.15 -7.34 -28.81
CA GLY A 337 3.81 -7.25 -27.50
C GLY A 337 3.08 -6.32 -26.55
N GLY A 338 2.65 -5.15 -27.02
CA GLY A 338 1.92 -4.17 -26.25
C GLY A 338 0.58 -4.68 -25.70
N VAL A 339 -0.23 -5.31 -26.57
CA VAL A 339 -1.52 -5.90 -26.14
C VAL A 339 -1.30 -7.05 -25.14
N ALA A 340 -0.34 -7.93 -25.41
CA ALA A 340 0.00 -9.01 -24.49
C ALA A 340 0.48 -8.46 -23.13
N GLY A 341 1.34 -7.43 -23.14
CA GLY A 341 1.80 -6.75 -21.95
C GLY A 341 0.68 -6.10 -21.15
N LEU A 342 -0.25 -5.43 -21.83
CA LEU A 342 -1.41 -4.82 -21.17
C LEU A 342 -2.29 -5.86 -20.46
N VAL A 343 -2.59 -6.98 -21.13
CA VAL A 343 -3.42 -8.06 -20.56
C VAL A 343 -2.71 -8.68 -19.35
N LEU A 344 -1.41 -8.96 -19.46
CA LEU A 344 -0.62 -9.49 -18.34
C LEU A 344 -0.50 -8.49 -17.19
N GLY A 345 -0.30 -7.21 -17.49
CA GLY A 345 -0.21 -6.15 -16.50
C GLY A 345 -1.51 -5.93 -15.71
N ILE A 346 -2.65 -5.91 -16.39
CA ILE A 346 -3.97 -5.83 -15.74
C ILE A 346 -4.22 -7.08 -14.88
N GLY A 347 -3.88 -8.27 -15.39
CA GLY A 347 -4.01 -9.51 -14.63
C GLY A 347 -3.15 -9.52 -13.36
N ALA A 348 -1.92 -9.02 -13.44
CA ALA A 348 -1.04 -8.91 -12.28
C ALA A 348 -1.54 -7.86 -11.28
N ALA A 349 -2.01 -6.69 -11.75
CA ALA A 349 -2.58 -5.65 -10.89
C ALA A 349 -3.87 -6.08 -10.18
N ALA A 350 -4.63 -7.02 -10.75
CA ALA A 350 -5.85 -7.55 -10.13
C ALA A 350 -5.58 -8.60 -9.03
N VAL A 351 -4.35 -9.12 -8.95
CA VAL A 351 -3.93 -10.13 -7.96
C VAL A 351 -3.15 -9.49 -6.80
N LEU A 352 -2.54 -8.34 -7.04
CA LEU A 352 -1.81 -7.53 -6.03
C LEU A 352 -2.76 -6.65 -5.25
#